data_0598e611e42b7e4237c928d0b9f5817f
#
_entry.id   0598e611e42b7e4237c928d0b9f5817f
#
_cell.length_a   1.000
_cell.length_b   1.000
_cell.length_c   1.000
_cell.angle_alpha   90.00
_cell.angle_beta   90.00
_cell.angle_gamma   90.00
#
_symmetry.space_group_name_H-M   'P 1'
#
loop_
_entity.id
_entity.type
_entity.pdbx_description
1 polymer ?
#
loop_
_entity_poly.entity_id
_entity_poly.type
_entity_poly.pdbx_seq_one_letter_code
_entity_poly.pdbx_strand_id
1 'polypeptide(L)'
;MTTNSNIRLSSQEHLLRRDAFRGLRSPGLLAKRPLVGLALFLLGVLVFSFLAYNLKPDSPLVRWDMATAKAWRADTLNVPGSLVEYLLFGFFLGKEVVIAIGILLAVYFVYKRFWRELGMVVLGLGGGALIWYFLNQYFDRPRPTSPFHALSLSDPSFPSGLALMAVLCYGLLAYLLIPKMPSRFWKWFVGIMLTVLVLFIGFSTVLLGVHYMTDVIAGYALGLAWAGLIYTLMERFSPGMVEDREHFSPRTPSEGLRAPGWFKRWPLMGLGLVILGGLSFGALGYDLMAHGPLMQVDTTVYKEFLFEAKTAPPGVNEIMLFGFFLGKELVQVIVTILTLYFLYKRYWRELAMLLISSAAGSILWNFIIAYFNRPRPPEQTGLPITGIPSFPSGHAMSALICYGLLAYLLVPKMPSRFWKWVVVIAAVVIILFDGFSRVFQGNHYLTDVLAGYALGLAWAGLVYTIIESLFIKKKEVQNV
;
A
#
# COMPACT_ATOMS: atom_id res chain seq x y z
N MET A 1 42.99 24.07 39.28
CA MET A 1 42.67 23.10 38.15
C MET A 1 41.23 22.60 38.21
N THR A 2 40.22 23.44 38.47
CA THR A 2 38.82 23.02 38.65
C THR A 2 37.81 23.70 37.74
N THR A 3 38.25 24.49 36.76
CA THR A 3 37.33 25.25 35.87
C THR A 3 37.07 24.62 34.49
N ASN A 4 37.83 23.58 34.09
CA ASN A 4 37.68 22.97 32.75
C ASN A 4 36.72 21.78 32.69
N SER A 5 36.30 21.19 33.81
CA SER A 5 35.37 20.04 33.80
C SER A 5 33.90 20.45 33.65
N ASN A 6 33.53 21.60 34.23
CA ASN A 6 32.14 22.07 34.15
C ASN A 6 31.74 22.61 32.75
N ILE A 7 32.72 23.15 31.99
CA ILE A 7 32.46 23.62 30.61
C ILE A 7 32.28 22.44 29.65
N ARG A 8 33.00 21.33 29.87
CA ARG A 8 32.83 20.11 29.03
C ARG A 8 31.52 19.37 29.31
N LEU A 9 31.04 19.34 30.57
CA LEU A 9 29.76 18.73 30.93
C LEU A 9 28.58 19.53 30.35
N SER A 10 28.61 20.87 30.41
CA SER A 10 27.55 21.70 29.80
C SER A 10 27.51 21.58 28.28
N SER A 11 28.67 21.43 27.64
CA SER A 11 28.74 21.22 26.18
C SER A 11 28.23 19.83 25.78
N GLN A 12 28.47 18.78 26.55
CA GLN A 12 27.92 17.45 26.29
C GLN A 12 26.41 17.38 26.54
N GLU A 13 25.91 18.01 27.60
CA GLU A 13 24.45 18.11 27.80
C GLU A 13 23.76 18.92 26.74
N HIS A 14 24.37 19.99 26.25
CA HIS A 14 23.85 20.73 25.10
C HIS A 14 23.86 19.92 23.80
N LEU A 15 24.86 19.08 23.56
CA LEU A 15 24.94 18.18 22.43
C LEU A 15 23.91 17.06 22.55
N LEU A 16 23.74 16.45 23.71
CA LEU A 16 22.72 15.42 23.96
C LEU A 16 21.30 15.97 23.85
N ARG A 17 21.03 17.21 24.29
CA ARG A 17 19.75 17.89 24.02
C ARG A 17 19.55 18.23 22.54
N ARG A 18 20.59 18.59 21.80
CA ARG A 18 20.54 18.83 20.35
C ARG A 18 20.22 17.56 19.58
N ASP A 19 20.75 16.42 19.95
CA ASP A 19 20.51 15.14 19.26
C ASP A 19 19.13 14.54 19.59
N ALA A 20 18.57 14.83 20.75
CA ALA A 20 17.22 14.41 21.12
C ALA A 20 16.11 15.09 20.31
N PHE A 21 16.38 16.24 19.65
CA PHE A 21 15.43 16.99 18.84
C PHE A 21 15.79 17.05 17.34
N ARG A 22 16.63 16.14 16.84
CA ARG A 22 16.85 15.98 15.40
C ARG A 22 15.62 15.36 14.74
N GLY A 23 14.61 16.19 14.47
CA GLY A 23 13.47 15.82 13.62
C GLY A 23 13.80 15.96 12.12
N LEU A 24 12.97 15.37 11.29
CA LEU A 24 12.95 15.67 9.86
C LEU A 24 12.60 17.15 9.70
N ARG A 25 13.51 17.93 9.11
CA ARG A 25 13.32 19.39 8.97
C ARG A 25 12.01 19.69 8.26
N SER A 26 11.20 20.59 8.85
CA SER A 26 9.96 21.03 8.25
C SER A 26 10.21 21.83 6.96
N PRO A 27 9.29 21.76 5.99
CA PRO A 27 9.39 22.52 4.76
C PRO A 27 9.35 24.02 5.04
N GLY A 28 10.36 24.75 4.61
CA GLY A 28 10.48 26.18 4.82
C GLY A 28 9.33 27.04 4.27
N LEU A 29 8.42 26.46 3.46
CA LEU A 29 7.23 27.15 2.93
C LEU A 29 6.08 27.18 3.94
N LEU A 30 5.91 26.11 4.75
CA LEU A 30 4.83 25.99 5.73
C LEU A 30 5.26 26.50 7.11
N ALA A 31 6.53 26.32 7.49
CA ALA A 31 7.09 26.82 8.75
C ALA A 31 6.97 28.35 8.93
N LYS A 32 6.87 29.10 7.82
CA LYS A 32 6.71 30.56 7.82
C LYS A 32 5.24 31.03 7.88
N ARG A 33 4.25 30.11 7.94
CA ARG A 33 2.83 30.48 7.87
C ARG A 33 1.97 29.69 8.87
N PRO A 34 2.08 29.93 10.18
CA PRO A 34 1.24 29.29 11.19
C PRO A 34 -0.26 29.59 10.98
N LEU A 35 -0.58 30.70 10.30
CA LEU A 35 -1.96 31.04 9.91
C LEU A 35 -2.61 30.04 8.97
N VAL A 36 -1.84 29.27 8.18
CA VAL A 36 -2.40 28.25 7.28
C VAL A 36 -3.03 27.10 8.07
N GLY A 37 -2.36 26.59 9.10
CA GLY A 37 -2.93 25.55 9.96
C GLY A 37 -4.20 26.04 10.68
N LEU A 38 -4.18 27.26 11.20
CA LEU A 38 -5.36 27.87 11.83
C LEU A 38 -6.50 28.05 10.83
N ALA A 39 -6.22 28.50 9.60
CA ALA A 39 -7.23 28.63 8.56
C ALA A 39 -7.85 27.28 8.19
N LEU A 40 -7.04 26.22 8.04
CA LEU A 40 -7.52 24.86 7.80
C LEU A 40 -8.41 24.35 8.97
N PHE A 41 -7.99 24.62 10.21
CA PHE A 41 -8.78 24.27 11.39
C PHE A 41 -10.14 24.96 11.37
N LEU A 42 -10.16 26.27 11.21
CA LEU A 42 -11.42 27.03 11.23
C LEU A 42 -12.35 26.65 10.07
N LEU A 43 -11.80 26.50 8.86
CA LEU A 43 -12.58 26.08 7.69
C LEU A 43 -13.16 24.67 7.89
N GLY A 44 -12.34 23.74 8.37
CA GLY A 44 -12.77 22.36 8.62
C GLY A 44 -13.85 22.30 9.69
N VAL A 45 -13.69 23.03 10.80
CA VAL A 45 -14.72 23.13 11.85
C VAL A 45 -16.01 23.72 11.31
N LEU A 46 -15.93 24.80 10.51
CA LEU A 46 -17.10 25.44 9.92
C LEU A 46 -17.88 24.46 9.02
N VAL A 47 -17.20 23.80 8.09
CA VAL A 47 -17.83 22.84 7.16
C VAL A 47 -18.41 21.66 7.93
N PHE A 48 -17.65 21.09 8.87
CA PHE A 48 -18.12 19.98 9.69
C PHE A 48 -19.37 20.37 10.49
N SER A 49 -19.36 21.51 11.18
CA SER A 49 -20.48 21.99 11.97
C SER A 49 -21.73 22.26 11.13
N PHE A 50 -21.56 22.82 9.92
CA PHE A 50 -22.64 23.02 8.97
C PHE A 50 -23.29 21.69 8.56
N LEU A 51 -22.49 20.68 8.22
CA LEU A 51 -22.99 19.35 7.84
C LEU A 51 -23.66 18.65 9.02
N ALA A 52 -23.05 18.69 10.20
CA ALA A 52 -23.58 18.08 11.42
C ALA A 52 -24.94 18.72 11.84
N TYR A 53 -25.07 20.05 11.73
CA TYR A 53 -26.32 20.75 12.02
C TYR A 53 -27.46 20.33 11.07
N ASN A 54 -27.14 19.99 9.82
CA ASN A 54 -28.10 19.60 8.79
C ASN A 54 -28.36 18.09 8.70
N LEU A 55 -27.97 17.28 9.69
CA LEU A 55 -28.26 15.83 9.73
C LEU A 55 -29.69 15.49 10.18
N LYS A 56 -30.55 16.49 10.39
CA LYS A 56 -31.96 16.27 10.75
C LYS A 56 -32.68 15.46 9.64
N PRO A 57 -33.54 14.49 9.97
CA PRO A 57 -34.17 13.58 9.02
C PRO A 57 -34.84 14.27 7.81
N ASP A 58 -35.48 15.43 8.06
CA ASP A 58 -36.23 16.17 7.04
C ASP A 58 -35.40 17.24 6.31
N SER A 59 -34.10 17.32 6.56
CA SER A 59 -33.27 18.34 5.94
C SER A 59 -33.11 18.08 4.44
N PRO A 60 -33.01 19.15 3.61
CA PRO A 60 -32.74 18.99 2.18
C PRO A 60 -31.47 18.19 1.90
N LEU A 61 -30.47 18.31 2.76
CA LEU A 61 -29.18 17.65 2.63
C LEU A 61 -29.30 16.13 2.81
N VAL A 62 -30.03 15.67 3.83
CA VAL A 62 -30.26 14.24 4.06
C VAL A 62 -31.13 13.64 2.94
N ARG A 63 -32.13 14.39 2.44
CA ARG A 63 -32.92 13.93 1.29
C ARG A 63 -32.07 13.79 0.04
N TRP A 64 -31.15 14.73 -0.19
CA TRP A 64 -30.18 14.64 -1.30
C TRP A 64 -29.25 13.44 -1.15
N ASP A 65 -28.70 13.19 0.03
CA ASP A 65 -27.87 12.00 0.31
C ASP A 65 -28.59 10.69 -0.01
N MET A 66 -29.84 10.57 0.48
CA MET A 66 -30.65 9.36 0.26
C MET A 66 -30.97 9.17 -1.23
N ALA A 67 -31.32 10.24 -1.95
CA ALA A 67 -31.59 10.20 -3.38
C ALA A 67 -30.34 9.80 -4.18
N THR A 68 -29.19 10.38 -3.86
CA THR A 68 -27.90 10.08 -4.50
C THR A 68 -27.46 8.64 -4.23
N ALA A 69 -27.54 8.19 -2.98
CA ALA A 69 -27.21 6.82 -2.62
C ALA A 69 -28.10 5.79 -3.33
N LYS A 70 -29.40 6.09 -3.49
CA LYS A 70 -30.33 5.23 -4.24
C LYS A 70 -30.01 5.18 -5.74
N ALA A 71 -29.71 6.32 -6.35
CA ALA A 71 -29.37 6.42 -7.77
C ALA A 71 -28.06 5.63 -8.07
N TRP A 72 -27.01 5.91 -7.31
CA TRP A 72 -25.72 5.27 -7.52
C TRP A 72 -25.72 3.78 -7.19
N ARG A 73 -26.54 3.32 -6.25
CA ARG A 73 -26.72 1.89 -6.00
C ARG A 73 -27.25 1.15 -7.23
N ALA A 74 -28.24 1.72 -7.93
CA ALA A 74 -28.78 1.13 -9.15
C ALA A 74 -27.71 1.03 -10.25
N ASP A 75 -26.87 2.06 -10.37
CA ASP A 75 -25.78 2.09 -11.34
C ASP A 75 -24.66 1.12 -10.95
N THR A 76 -24.33 0.99 -9.66
CA THR A 76 -23.24 0.12 -9.18
C THR A 76 -23.54 -1.37 -9.39
N LEU A 77 -24.81 -1.77 -9.41
CA LEU A 77 -25.20 -3.15 -9.70
C LEU A 77 -24.97 -3.54 -11.18
N ASN A 78 -24.86 -2.54 -12.07
CA ASN A 78 -24.67 -2.72 -13.51
C ASN A 78 -23.24 -2.47 -13.98
N VAL A 79 -22.30 -2.13 -13.07
CA VAL A 79 -20.90 -1.86 -13.47
C VAL A 79 -20.11 -3.16 -13.66
N PRO A 80 -19.08 -3.13 -14.55
CA PRO A 80 -18.17 -4.26 -14.69
C PRO A 80 -17.49 -4.62 -13.36
N GLY A 81 -17.31 -5.92 -13.07
CA GLY A 81 -16.67 -6.40 -11.87
C GLY A 81 -15.27 -5.79 -11.63
N SER A 82 -14.53 -5.47 -12.70
CA SER A 82 -13.24 -4.78 -12.61
C SER A 82 -13.33 -3.39 -11.96
N LEU A 83 -14.41 -2.63 -12.21
CA LEU A 83 -14.58 -1.33 -11.56
C LEU A 83 -14.87 -1.48 -10.07
N VAL A 84 -15.66 -2.49 -9.69
CA VAL A 84 -15.90 -2.81 -8.27
C VAL A 84 -14.58 -3.13 -7.55
N GLU A 85 -13.67 -3.89 -8.19
CA GLU A 85 -12.34 -4.17 -7.65
C GLU A 85 -11.55 -2.89 -7.35
N TYR A 86 -11.53 -1.92 -8.27
CA TYR A 86 -10.86 -0.63 -8.05
C TYR A 86 -11.50 0.18 -6.92
N LEU A 87 -12.82 0.17 -6.80
CA LEU A 87 -13.52 0.84 -5.70
C LEU A 87 -13.19 0.21 -4.35
N LEU A 88 -13.16 -1.12 -4.27
CA LEU A 88 -12.75 -1.84 -3.07
C LEU A 88 -11.28 -1.57 -2.74
N PHE A 89 -10.41 -1.45 -3.73
CA PHE A 89 -9.04 -1.02 -3.51
C PHE A 89 -8.97 0.38 -2.87
N GLY A 90 -9.82 1.32 -3.29
CA GLY A 90 -9.95 2.63 -2.63
C GLY A 90 -10.33 2.50 -1.16
N PHE A 91 -11.27 1.62 -0.82
CA PHE A 91 -11.66 1.34 0.56
C PHE A 91 -10.47 0.83 1.40
N PHE A 92 -9.70 -0.13 0.88
CA PHE A 92 -8.52 -0.67 1.58
C PHE A 92 -7.39 0.34 1.72
N LEU A 93 -7.18 1.20 0.73
CA LEU A 93 -6.22 2.30 0.85
C LEU A 93 -6.56 3.24 2.00
N GLY A 94 -7.85 3.40 2.31
CA GLY A 94 -8.33 4.24 3.41
C GLY A 94 -8.23 3.58 4.80
N LYS A 95 -8.22 2.24 4.89
CA LYS A 95 -8.24 1.50 6.16
C LYS A 95 -6.90 0.82 6.43
N GLU A 96 -6.63 -0.29 5.77
CA GLU A 96 -5.49 -1.17 6.06
C GLU A 96 -4.17 -0.50 5.72
N VAL A 97 -4.08 0.18 4.59
CA VAL A 97 -2.84 0.85 4.15
C VAL A 97 -2.53 2.05 5.05
N VAL A 98 -3.53 2.79 5.49
CA VAL A 98 -3.35 3.89 6.46
C VAL A 98 -2.80 3.38 7.79
N ILE A 99 -3.36 2.28 8.32
CA ILE A 99 -2.88 1.64 9.55
C ILE A 99 -1.42 1.17 9.37
N ALA A 100 -1.13 0.49 8.28
CA ALA A 100 0.23 0.01 7.98
C ALA A 100 1.24 1.16 7.86
N ILE A 101 0.90 2.23 7.15
CA ILE A 101 1.75 3.44 7.05
C ILE A 101 1.95 4.06 8.43
N GLY A 102 0.89 4.20 9.23
CA GLY A 102 0.97 4.76 10.58
C GLY A 102 1.93 3.98 11.47
N ILE A 103 1.83 2.65 11.48
CA ILE A 103 2.72 1.77 12.25
C ILE A 103 4.17 1.88 11.73
N LEU A 104 4.38 1.82 10.42
CA LEU A 104 5.72 1.91 9.83
C LEU A 104 6.39 3.25 10.13
N LEU A 105 5.65 4.36 10.02
CA LEU A 105 6.14 5.69 10.39
C LEU A 105 6.46 5.77 11.88
N ALA A 106 5.60 5.27 12.76
CA ALA A 106 5.82 5.27 14.20
C ALA A 106 7.09 4.47 14.55
N VAL A 107 7.25 3.24 14.05
CA VAL A 107 8.44 2.41 14.24
C VAL A 107 9.70 3.11 13.72
N TYR A 108 9.63 3.68 12.52
CA TYR A 108 10.75 4.42 11.94
C TYR A 108 11.16 5.62 12.78
N PHE A 109 10.19 6.41 13.27
CA PHE A 109 10.48 7.59 14.07
C PHE A 109 10.98 7.24 15.48
N VAL A 110 10.49 6.17 16.09
CA VAL A 110 11.07 5.62 17.34
C VAL A 110 12.52 5.17 17.10
N TYR A 111 12.78 4.40 16.04
CA TYR A 111 14.13 3.94 15.71
C TYR A 111 15.11 5.09 15.46
N LYS A 112 14.66 6.15 14.76
CA LYS A 112 15.46 7.35 14.48
C LYS A 112 15.45 8.37 15.61
N ARG A 113 14.67 8.15 16.68
CA ARG A 113 14.44 9.09 17.79
C ARG A 113 13.89 10.46 17.31
N PHE A 114 13.05 10.45 16.30
CA PHE A 114 12.38 11.64 15.78
C PHE A 114 11.07 11.87 16.55
N TRP A 115 11.18 12.30 17.80
CA TRP A 115 10.06 12.38 18.74
C TRP A 115 8.96 13.35 18.29
N ARG A 116 9.32 14.41 17.60
CA ARG A 116 8.35 15.36 17.05
C ARG A 116 7.47 14.72 15.99
N GLU A 117 8.06 14.05 15.01
CA GLU A 117 7.36 13.36 13.94
C GLU A 117 6.56 12.19 14.49
N LEU A 118 7.07 11.49 15.50
CA LEU A 118 6.31 10.49 16.24
C LEU A 118 5.09 11.11 16.91
N GLY A 119 5.24 12.28 17.56
CA GLY A 119 4.12 13.04 18.12
C GLY A 119 3.07 13.40 17.08
N MET A 120 3.48 13.79 15.85
CA MET A 120 2.56 14.07 14.74
C MET A 120 1.80 12.80 14.30
N VAL A 121 2.44 11.63 14.25
CA VAL A 121 1.76 10.36 13.94
C VAL A 121 0.77 10.01 15.05
N VAL A 122 1.20 10.00 16.30
CA VAL A 122 0.36 9.58 17.45
C VAL A 122 -0.81 10.54 17.67
N LEU A 123 -0.55 11.84 17.71
CA LEU A 123 -1.60 12.85 17.91
C LEU A 123 -2.44 13.03 16.65
N GLY A 124 -1.84 12.97 15.46
CA GLY A 124 -2.56 13.09 14.19
C GLY A 124 -3.48 11.89 13.98
N LEU A 125 -2.94 10.71 13.81
CA LEU A 125 -3.73 9.50 13.51
C LEU A 125 -4.48 8.98 14.75
N GLY A 126 -3.81 8.82 15.88
CA GLY A 126 -4.44 8.30 17.10
C GLY A 126 -5.48 9.27 17.68
N GLY A 127 -5.15 10.56 17.79
CA GLY A 127 -6.10 11.58 18.22
C GLY A 127 -7.27 11.75 17.26
N GLY A 128 -7.01 11.68 15.94
CA GLY A 128 -8.04 11.69 14.91
C GLY A 128 -9.00 10.51 15.02
N ALA A 129 -8.47 9.30 15.26
CA ALA A 129 -9.27 8.09 15.47
C ALA A 129 -10.16 8.19 16.73
N LEU A 130 -9.63 8.76 17.83
CA LEU A 130 -10.40 8.97 19.06
C LEU A 130 -11.55 9.97 18.84
N ILE A 131 -11.28 11.11 18.20
CA ILE A 131 -12.32 12.10 17.91
C ILE A 131 -13.38 11.50 16.98
N TRP A 132 -12.96 10.78 15.94
CA TRP A 132 -13.87 10.07 15.06
C TRP A 132 -14.78 9.12 15.85
N TYR A 133 -14.20 8.29 16.72
CA TYR A 133 -14.96 7.32 17.51
C TYR A 133 -16.05 7.98 18.34
N PHE A 134 -15.72 9.05 19.08
CA PHE A 134 -16.70 9.75 19.91
C PHE A 134 -17.79 10.44 19.09
N LEU A 135 -17.41 11.10 17.98
CA LEU A 135 -18.39 11.76 17.11
C LEU A 135 -19.27 10.76 16.37
N ASN A 136 -18.70 9.64 15.94
CA ASN A 136 -19.42 8.58 15.25
C ASN A 136 -20.51 7.97 16.17
N GLN A 137 -20.17 7.69 17.42
CA GLN A 137 -21.15 7.22 18.42
C GLN A 137 -22.18 8.30 18.80
N TYR A 138 -21.78 9.57 18.83
CA TYR A 138 -22.68 10.67 19.17
C TYR A 138 -23.76 10.90 18.12
N PHE A 139 -23.41 10.87 16.84
CA PHE A 139 -24.36 11.11 15.75
C PHE A 139 -25.21 9.89 15.41
N ASP A 140 -24.71 8.69 15.65
CA ASP A 140 -25.39 7.39 15.48
C ASP A 140 -26.21 7.27 14.16
N ARG A 141 -25.65 7.78 13.06
CA ARG A 141 -26.31 7.80 11.76
C ARG A 141 -26.29 6.41 11.12
N PRO A 142 -27.46 5.85 10.70
CA PRO A 142 -27.47 4.56 10.02
C PRO A 142 -26.75 4.65 8.66
N ARG A 143 -26.06 3.55 8.28
CA ARG A 143 -25.38 3.45 6.99
C ARG A 143 -26.35 3.28 5.83
N PRO A 144 -25.95 3.67 4.61
CA PRO A 144 -26.63 3.22 3.40
C PRO A 144 -26.61 1.68 3.33
N THR A 145 -27.61 1.09 2.69
CA THR A 145 -27.58 -0.35 2.43
C THR A 145 -26.60 -0.67 1.31
N SER A 146 -25.45 -1.28 1.65
CA SER A 146 -24.47 -1.71 0.64
C SER A 146 -24.98 -2.92 -0.16
N PRO A 147 -24.77 -2.97 -1.47
CA PRO A 147 -25.03 -4.17 -2.26
C PRO A 147 -23.98 -5.28 -2.03
N PHE A 148 -22.88 -4.97 -1.34
CA PHE A 148 -21.77 -5.89 -1.09
C PHE A 148 -21.80 -6.39 0.36
N HIS A 149 -22.24 -7.63 0.58
CA HIS A 149 -22.32 -8.26 1.89
C HIS A 149 -21.00 -8.27 2.67
N ALA A 150 -19.86 -8.37 1.95
CA ALA A 150 -18.52 -8.35 2.55
C ALA A 150 -18.16 -7.01 3.23
N LEU A 151 -18.93 -5.93 2.96
CA LEU A 151 -18.73 -4.60 3.51
C LEU A 151 -19.85 -4.19 4.48
N SER A 152 -20.64 -5.13 4.99
CA SER A 152 -21.67 -4.84 6.00
C SER A 152 -21.00 -4.46 7.33
N LEU A 153 -20.83 -3.16 7.54
CA LEU A 153 -20.31 -2.58 8.78
C LEU A 153 -21.48 -2.29 9.73
N SER A 154 -21.29 -2.60 11.00
CA SER A 154 -22.32 -2.41 12.04
C SER A 154 -22.23 -1.06 12.76
N ASP A 155 -21.13 -0.33 12.58
CA ASP A 155 -20.88 0.97 13.18
C ASP A 155 -21.62 2.09 12.44
N PRO A 156 -21.93 3.25 13.08
CA PRO A 156 -22.59 4.38 12.44
C PRO A 156 -21.85 4.96 11.23
N SER A 157 -22.55 5.66 10.33
CA SER A 157 -21.95 6.16 9.08
C SER A 157 -21.26 7.51 9.20
N PHE A 158 -21.71 8.40 10.08
CA PHE A 158 -21.25 9.80 10.15
C PHE A 158 -20.38 10.08 11.38
N PRO A 159 -19.27 10.81 11.19
CA PRO A 159 -18.61 11.13 9.95
C PRO A 159 -17.81 9.94 9.37
N SER A 160 -17.41 9.98 8.10
CA SER A 160 -16.60 8.92 7.51
C SER A 160 -15.19 8.88 8.12
N GLY A 161 -14.89 7.79 8.86
CA GLY A 161 -13.56 7.56 9.42
C GLY A 161 -12.51 7.32 8.36
N LEU A 162 -12.86 6.66 7.26
CA LEU A 162 -11.94 6.40 6.13
C LEU A 162 -11.50 7.71 5.48
N ALA A 163 -12.42 8.62 5.21
CA ALA A 163 -12.12 9.93 4.64
C ALA A 163 -11.24 10.77 5.59
N LEU A 164 -11.57 10.79 6.88
CA LEU A 164 -10.78 11.48 7.90
C LEU A 164 -9.36 10.93 7.98
N MET A 165 -9.22 9.63 8.12
CA MET A 165 -7.91 8.99 8.27
C MET A 165 -7.07 9.10 7.00
N ALA A 166 -7.69 9.09 5.81
CA ALA A 166 -7.00 9.34 4.55
C ALA A 166 -6.40 10.77 4.51
N VAL A 167 -7.15 11.81 4.90
CA VAL A 167 -6.63 13.18 4.99
C VAL A 167 -5.45 13.25 5.96
N LEU A 168 -5.58 12.65 7.14
CA LEU A 168 -4.52 12.71 8.16
C LEU A 168 -3.26 11.97 7.74
N CYS A 169 -3.38 10.77 7.22
CA CYS A 169 -2.24 9.94 6.83
C CYS A 169 -1.54 10.46 5.57
N TYR A 170 -2.28 10.65 4.49
CA TYR A 170 -1.70 11.11 3.22
C TYR A 170 -1.33 12.59 3.27
N GLY A 171 -2.02 13.40 4.08
CA GLY A 171 -1.61 14.76 4.42
C GLY A 171 -0.28 14.81 5.17
N LEU A 172 -0.08 13.93 6.15
CA LEU A 172 1.20 13.77 6.85
C LEU A 172 2.31 13.31 5.89
N LEU A 173 2.02 12.35 5.01
CA LEU A 173 2.97 11.95 3.96
C LEU A 173 3.33 13.11 3.03
N ALA A 174 2.36 13.90 2.61
CA ALA A 174 2.60 15.12 1.81
C ALA A 174 3.53 16.09 2.56
N TYR A 175 3.26 16.33 3.84
CA TYR A 175 4.08 17.18 4.70
C TYR A 175 5.53 16.68 4.81
N LEU A 176 5.74 15.38 4.92
CA LEU A 176 7.07 14.79 5.06
C LEU A 176 7.83 14.65 3.73
N LEU A 177 7.14 14.40 2.62
CA LEU A 177 7.75 14.07 1.33
C LEU A 177 7.94 15.28 0.41
N ILE A 178 6.94 16.17 0.30
CA ILE A 178 6.96 17.30 -0.65
C ILE A 178 8.21 18.18 -0.49
N PRO A 179 8.68 18.51 0.72
CA PRO A 179 9.88 19.31 0.87
C PRO A 179 11.15 18.70 0.32
N LYS A 180 11.20 17.36 0.35
CA LYS A 180 12.36 16.57 -0.11
C LYS A 180 12.38 16.38 -1.62
N MET A 181 11.32 16.79 -2.32
CA MET A 181 11.24 16.67 -3.77
C MET A 181 12.20 17.64 -4.46
N PRO A 182 12.94 17.15 -5.49
CA PRO A 182 14.07 17.88 -6.08
C PRO A 182 13.64 19.11 -6.91
N SER A 183 12.42 19.15 -7.45
CA SER A 183 11.93 20.23 -8.29
C SER A 183 10.49 20.61 -7.98
N ARG A 184 10.07 21.80 -8.46
CA ARG A 184 8.68 22.27 -8.33
C ARG A 184 7.70 21.30 -9.01
N PHE A 185 8.06 20.72 -10.14
CA PHE A 185 7.24 19.73 -10.85
C PHE A 185 6.92 18.55 -9.94
N TRP A 186 7.92 17.93 -9.31
CA TRP A 186 7.72 16.79 -8.43
C TRP A 186 6.93 17.12 -7.17
N LYS A 187 7.08 18.34 -6.64
CA LYS A 187 6.27 18.82 -5.50
C LYS A 187 4.79 18.88 -5.85
N TRP A 188 4.46 19.48 -7.01
CA TRP A 188 3.10 19.54 -7.50
C TRP A 188 2.56 18.16 -7.86
N PHE A 189 3.35 17.34 -8.54
CA PHE A 189 2.97 15.99 -8.94
C PHE A 189 2.59 15.12 -7.72
N VAL A 190 3.45 15.05 -6.70
CA VAL A 190 3.18 14.29 -5.47
C VAL A 190 1.99 14.87 -4.71
N GLY A 191 1.88 16.20 -4.61
CA GLY A 191 0.75 16.85 -3.96
C GLY A 191 -0.57 16.53 -4.63
N ILE A 192 -0.65 16.66 -5.95
CA ILE A 192 -1.86 16.36 -6.74
C ILE A 192 -2.19 14.85 -6.61
N MET A 193 -1.20 13.97 -6.75
CA MET A 193 -1.40 12.52 -6.67
C MET A 193 -1.97 12.11 -5.30
N LEU A 194 -1.42 12.62 -4.20
CA LEU A 194 -1.94 12.33 -2.86
C LEU A 194 -3.34 12.93 -2.65
N THR A 195 -3.63 14.09 -3.20
CA THR A 195 -4.97 14.69 -3.15
C THR A 195 -5.98 13.84 -3.92
N VAL A 196 -5.66 13.44 -5.16
CA VAL A 196 -6.51 12.55 -5.97
C VAL A 196 -6.73 11.23 -5.25
N LEU A 197 -5.71 10.67 -4.61
CA LEU A 197 -5.82 9.44 -3.82
C LEU A 197 -6.81 9.60 -2.65
N VAL A 198 -6.72 10.69 -1.89
CA VAL A 198 -7.66 11.00 -0.78
C VAL A 198 -9.08 11.12 -1.30
N LEU A 199 -9.30 11.86 -2.39
CA LEU A 199 -10.62 12.01 -3.01
C LEU A 199 -11.14 10.67 -3.53
N PHE A 200 -10.30 9.86 -4.15
CA PHE A 200 -10.66 8.54 -4.64
C PHE A 200 -11.10 7.59 -3.49
N ILE A 201 -10.39 7.60 -2.36
CA ILE A 201 -10.75 6.81 -1.17
C ILE A 201 -12.16 7.16 -0.70
N GLY A 202 -12.47 8.43 -0.51
CA GLY A 202 -13.80 8.82 -0.06
C GLY A 202 -14.88 8.53 -1.10
N PHE A 203 -14.63 8.84 -2.36
CA PHE A 203 -15.57 8.58 -3.45
C PHE A 203 -15.87 7.07 -3.60
N SER A 204 -14.85 6.21 -3.46
CA SER A 204 -15.04 4.76 -3.51
C SER A 204 -16.00 4.27 -2.42
N THR A 205 -15.95 4.83 -1.20
CA THR A 205 -16.85 4.43 -0.11
C THR A 205 -18.30 4.81 -0.36
N VAL A 206 -18.54 5.91 -1.10
CA VAL A 206 -19.89 6.32 -1.49
C VAL A 206 -20.45 5.39 -2.57
N LEU A 207 -19.68 5.10 -3.60
CA LEU A 207 -20.08 4.19 -4.67
C LEU A 207 -20.30 2.75 -4.18
N LEU A 208 -19.52 2.30 -3.20
CA LEU A 208 -19.70 0.99 -2.54
C LEU A 208 -20.90 0.96 -1.60
N GLY A 209 -21.59 2.07 -1.40
CA GLY A 209 -22.74 2.17 -0.49
C GLY A 209 -22.37 2.02 0.99
N VAL A 210 -21.13 2.35 1.37
CA VAL A 210 -20.64 2.29 2.75
C VAL A 210 -20.94 3.58 3.50
N HIS A 211 -20.86 4.72 2.82
CA HIS A 211 -21.08 6.06 3.36
C HIS A 211 -21.96 6.92 2.44
N TYR A 212 -22.65 7.87 3.01
CA TYR A 212 -23.26 8.97 2.25
C TYR A 212 -22.19 9.98 1.84
N MET A 213 -22.49 10.80 0.82
CA MET A 213 -21.55 11.83 0.36
C MET A 213 -21.23 12.84 1.46
N THR A 214 -22.24 13.25 2.26
CA THR A 214 -22.03 14.18 3.37
C THR A 214 -21.16 13.59 4.48
N ASP A 215 -21.21 12.27 4.73
CA ASP A 215 -20.33 11.60 5.70
C ASP A 215 -18.87 11.77 5.29
N VAL A 216 -18.59 11.60 3.98
CA VAL A 216 -17.24 11.71 3.40
C VAL A 216 -16.74 13.16 3.47
N ILE A 217 -17.57 14.11 3.08
CA ILE A 217 -17.21 15.56 3.13
C ILE A 217 -16.96 15.97 4.60
N ALA A 218 -17.79 15.49 5.54
CA ALA A 218 -17.60 15.74 6.97
C ALA A 218 -16.28 15.09 7.49
N GLY A 219 -15.97 13.87 7.04
CA GLY A 219 -14.69 13.22 7.33
C GLY A 219 -13.49 14.01 6.83
N TYR A 220 -13.53 14.52 5.59
CA TYR A 220 -12.49 15.40 5.06
C TYR A 220 -12.36 16.70 5.84
N ALA A 221 -13.48 17.34 6.16
CA ALA A 221 -13.50 18.60 6.91
C ALA A 221 -12.91 18.41 8.32
N LEU A 222 -13.31 17.37 9.02
CA LEU A 222 -12.78 17.02 10.33
C LEU A 222 -11.29 16.66 10.27
N GLY A 223 -10.87 15.92 9.24
CA GLY A 223 -9.46 15.59 8.99
C GLY A 223 -8.61 16.83 8.74
N LEU A 224 -9.09 17.78 7.94
CA LEU A 224 -8.41 19.06 7.70
C LEU A 224 -8.35 19.93 8.97
N ALA A 225 -9.44 19.99 9.75
CA ALA A 225 -9.47 20.70 11.02
C ALA A 225 -8.43 20.11 11.98
N TRP A 226 -8.43 18.78 12.17
CA TRP A 226 -7.51 18.13 13.08
C TRP A 226 -6.05 18.25 12.62
N ALA A 227 -5.76 18.04 11.32
CA ALA A 227 -4.43 18.24 10.74
C ALA A 227 -3.96 19.70 10.94
N GLY A 228 -4.83 20.68 10.70
CA GLY A 228 -4.54 22.11 10.90
C GLY A 228 -4.20 22.45 12.34
N LEU A 229 -4.93 21.87 13.31
CA LEU A 229 -4.67 22.03 14.74
C LEU A 229 -3.30 21.43 15.12
N ILE A 230 -3.04 20.16 14.76
CA ILE A 230 -1.78 19.50 15.09
C ILE A 230 -0.60 20.20 14.44
N TYR A 231 -0.71 20.61 13.17
CA TYR A 231 0.31 21.39 12.50
C TYR A 231 0.62 22.69 13.24
N THR A 232 -0.40 23.47 13.62
CA THR A 232 -0.24 24.74 14.34
C THR A 232 0.44 24.54 15.68
N LEU A 233 0.04 23.51 16.44
CA LEU A 233 0.64 23.17 17.72
C LEU A 233 2.11 22.76 17.58
N MET A 234 2.42 21.88 16.65
CA MET A 234 3.78 21.35 16.45
C MET A 234 4.75 22.41 15.95
N GLU A 235 4.31 23.34 15.09
CA GLU A 235 5.14 24.47 14.63
C GLU A 235 5.40 25.48 15.76
N ARG A 236 4.42 25.74 16.60
CA ARG A 236 4.55 26.70 17.72
C ARG A 236 5.53 26.21 18.79
N PHE A 237 5.58 24.90 19.03
CA PHE A 237 6.49 24.29 20.03
C PHE A 237 7.84 23.88 19.46
N SER A 238 8.15 24.21 18.19
CA SER A 238 9.48 23.99 17.61
C SER A 238 10.31 25.25 17.80
N PRO A 239 11.36 25.25 18.64
CA PRO A 239 12.32 26.33 18.71
C PRO A 239 12.97 26.51 17.33
N GLY A 240 12.98 27.71 16.80
CA GLY A 240 13.58 28.02 15.50
C GLY A 240 15.01 27.53 15.43
N MET A 241 15.24 26.46 14.68
CA MET A 241 16.59 25.99 14.39
C MET A 241 17.11 26.67 13.13
N VAL A 242 18.26 27.30 13.32
CA VAL A 242 19.10 27.94 12.33
C VAL A 242 19.33 27.00 11.14
N GLU A 243 19.16 27.54 9.96
CA GLU A 243 19.35 26.93 8.66
C GLU A 243 20.83 26.63 8.41
N ASP A 244 21.33 25.44 8.79
CA ASP A 244 22.59 24.93 8.26
C ASP A 244 22.31 24.38 6.86
N ARG A 245 22.69 25.17 5.86
CA ARG A 245 22.77 24.74 4.47
C ARG A 245 23.90 23.74 4.35
N GLU A 246 23.62 22.46 4.58
CA GLU A 246 24.50 21.43 4.05
C GLU A 246 24.44 21.47 2.52
N HIS A 247 25.55 21.87 1.90
CA HIS A 247 25.78 21.77 0.46
C HIS A 247 25.53 20.33 0.01
N PHE A 248 24.45 20.15 -0.71
CA PHE A 248 24.20 18.92 -1.46
C PHE A 248 25.15 18.94 -2.66
N SER A 249 26.33 18.34 -2.50
CA SER A 249 27.23 18.09 -3.64
C SER A 249 26.49 17.20 -4.65
N PRO A 250 26.50 17.54 -5.95
CA PRO A 250 25.92 16.69 -6.96
C PRO A 250 26.69 15.36 -6.99
N ARG A 251 26.03 14.28 -6.55
CA ARG A 251 26.58 12.94 -6.69
C ARG A 251 26.76 12.64 -8.17
N THR A 252 27.98 12.24 -8.53
CA THR A 252 28.33 11.67 -9.84
C THR A 252 27.30 10.63 -10.30
N PRO A 253 27.11 10.43 -11.64
CA PRO A 253 26.15 9.50 -12.20
C PRO A 253 26.33 8.12 -11.56
N SER A 254 25.32 7.70 -10.85
CA SER A 254 25.35 6.59 -9.92
C SER A 254 25.62 5.27 -10.62
N GLU A 255 26.56 4.55 -10.08
CA GLU A 255 26.56 3.10 -10.18
C GLU A 255 25.14 2.60 -9.79
N GLY A 256 24.46 1.88 -10.70
CA GLY A 256 23.13 1.30 -10.48
C GLY A 256 23.08 0.50 -9.18
N LEU A 257 21.88 0.19 -8.70
CA LEU A 257 21.69 -0.61 -7.49
C LEU A 257 22.51 -1.91 -7.64
N ARG A 258 23.64 -2.00 -6.94
CA ARG A 258 24.54 -3.16 -7.06
C ARG A 258 23.85 -4.40 -6.53
N ALA A 259 23.84 -5.46 -7.34
CA ALA A 259 23.47 -6.80 -6.87
C ALA A 259 24.33 -7.22 -5.66
N PRO A 260 23.77 -7.96 -4.69
CA PRO A 260 24.56 -8.47 -3.57
C PRO A 260 25.74 -9.31 -4.08
N GLY A 261 26.93 -9.10 -3.50
CA GLY A 261 28.15 -9.77 -3.95
C GLY A 261 28.10 -11.31 -3.93
N TRP A 262 27.19 -11.88 -3.12
CA TRP A 262 26.97 -13.33 -3.09
C TRP A 262 26.12 -13.83 -4.27
N PHE A 263 25.21 -13.01 -4.85
CA PHE A 263 24.51 -13.33 -6.09
C PHE A 263 25.41 -13.26 -7.33
N LYS A 264 26.45 -12.41 -7.33
CA LYS A 264 27.44 -12.36 -8.41
C LYS A 264 28.20 -13.67 -8.62
N ARG A 265 28.29 -14.50 -7.59
CA ARG A 265 29.02 -15.78 -7.65
C ARG A 265 28.19 -16.95 -8.19
N TRP A 266 26.89 -16.79 -8.45
CA TRP A 266 25.98 -17.88 -8.73
C TRP A 266 25.01 -17.62 -9.90
N PRO A 267 25.49 -17.44 -11.15
CA PRO A 267 24.58 -17.40 -12.31
C PRO A 267 23.75 -18.69 -12.43
N LEU A 268 24.25 -19.81 -11.91
CA LEU A 268 23.56 -21.09 -11.84
C LEU A 268 22.31 -21.07 -10.92
N MET A 269 22.19 -20.10 -10.01
CA MET A 269 21.02 -20.02 -9.13
C MET A 269 19.76 -19.64 -9.90
N GLY A 270 19.86 -18.69 -10.83
CA GLY A 270 18.73 -18.36 -11.71
C GLY A 270 18.30 -19.57 -12.56
N LEU A 271 19.26 -20.31 -13.11
CA LEU A 271 18.97 -21.55 -13.84
C LEU A 271 18.32 -22.60 -12.92
N GLY A 272 18.77 -22.73 -11.67
CA GLY A 272 18.14 -23.61 -10.68
C GLY A 272 16.68 -23.25 -10.42
N LEU A 273 16.35 -21.94 -10.34
CA LEU A 273 14.96 -21.47 -10.18
C LEU A 273 14.13 -21.77 -11.44
N VAL A 274 14.70 -21.65 -12.64
CA VAL A 274 14.03 -22.02 -13.91
C VAL A 274 13.70 -23.51 -13.92
N ILE A 275 14.65 -24.37 -13.56
CA ILE A 275 14.45 -25.81 -13.55
C ILE A 275 13.41 -26.20 -12.50
N LEU A 276 13.56 -25.73 -11.27
CA LEU A 276 12.63 -26.03 -10.17
C LEU A 276 11.21 -25.56 -10.50
N GLY A 277 11.07 -24.30 -10.89
CA GLY A 277 9.77 -23.72 -11.22
C GLY A 277 9.16 -24.36 -12.46
N GLY A 278 9.96 -24.58 -13.51
CA GLY A 278 9.51 -25.22 -14.75
C GLY A 278 9.05 -26.67 -14.56
N LEU A 279 9.79 -27.47 -13.81
CA LEU A 279 9.39 -28.85 -13.49
C LEU A 279 8.15 -28.89 -12.60
N SER A 280 8.07 -28.03 -11.57
CA SER A 280 6.89 -27.95 -10.71
C SER A 280 5.65 -27.50 -11.48
N PHE A 281 5.78 -26.49 -12.33
CA PHE A 281 4.69 -26.02 -13.19
C PHE A 281 4.26 -27.11 -14.19
N GLY A 282 5.22 -27.77 -14.84
CA GLY A 282 4.96 -28.87 -15.77
C GLY A 282 4.25 -30.06 -15.12
N ALA A 283 4.65 -30.44 -13.90
CA ALA A 283 4.00 -31.51 -13.14
C ALA A 283 2.55 -31.17 -12.78
N LEU A 284 2.28 -29.94 -12.30
CA LEU A 284 0.94 -29.47 -11.98
C LEU A 284 0.06 -29.35 -13.24
N GLY A 285 0.60 -28.85 -14.34
CA GLY A 285 -0.08 -28.76 -15.62
C GLY A 285 -0.41 -30.14 -16.21
N TYR A 286 0.52 -31.10 -16.09
CA TYR A 286 0.30 -32.47 -16.53
C TYR A 286 -0.81 -33.15 -15.71
N ASP A 287 -0.76 -33.02 -14.36
CA ASP A 287 -1.80 -33.58 -13.49
C ASP A 287 -3.19 -33.03 -13.85
N LEU A 288 -3.28 -31.73 -14.10
CA LEU A 288 -4.52 -31.08 -14.52
C LEU A 288 -5.05 -31.65 -15.85
N MET A 289 -4.18 -31.80 -16.87
CA MET A 289 -4.56 -32.31 -18.18
C MET A 289 -4.90 -33.80 -18.16
N ALA A 290 -4.22 -34.56 -17.31
CA ALA A 290 -4.45 -36.00 -17.14
C ALA A 290 -5.62 -36.33 -16.19
N HIS A 291 -6.33 -35.33 -15.65
CA HIS A 291 -7.33 -35.48 -14.58
C HIS A 291 -6.78 -36.28 -13.38
N GLY A 292 -5.57 -35.93 -12.96
CA GLY A 292 -4.82 -36.63 -11.94
C GLY A 292 -5.34 -36.43 -10.51
N PRO A 293 -4.66 -37.07 -9.54
CA PRO A 293 -5.12 -37.13 -8.15
C PRO A 293 -5.16 -35.74 -7.44
N LEU A 294 -4.40 -34.74 -7.91
CA LEU A 294 -4.42 -33.40 -7.31
C LEU A 294 -5.74 -32.66 -7.52
N MET A 295 -6.53 -33.02 -8.54
CA MET A 295 -7.88 -32.46 -8.74
C MET A 295 -8.83 -32.87 -7.59
N GLN A 296 -8.66 -34.05 -7.00
CA GLN A 296 -9.44 -34.45 -5.82
C GLN A 296 -9.03 -33.64 -4.59
N VAL A 297 -7.73 -33.39 -4.43
CA VAL A 297 -7.19 -32.51 -3.37
C VAL A 297 -7.77 -31.10 -3.55
N ASP A 298 -7.75 -30.55 -4.74
CA ASP A 298 -8.34 -29.24 -5.05
C ASP A 298 -9.81 -29.16 -4.65
N THR A 299 -10.59 -30.18 -5.01
CA THR A 299 -12.03 -30.21 -4.69
C THR A 299 -12.26 -30.31 -3.17
N THR A 300 -11.45 -31.08 -2.46
CA THR A 300 -11.56 -31.24 -1.01
C THR A 300 -11.21 -29.94 -0.29
N VAL A 301 -10.05 -29.37 -0.61
CA VAL A 301 -9.58 -28.09 -0.05
C VAL A 301 -10.57 -26.95 -0.34
N TYR A 302 -11.08 -26.89 -1.56
CA TYR A 302 -12.08 -25.89 -1.94
C TYR A 302 -13.35 -25.97 -1.08
N LYS A 303 -13.90 -27.19 -0.89
CA LYS A 303 -15.14 -27.38 -0.10
C LYS A 303 -14.93 -27.00 1.35
N GLU A 304 -13.79 -27.35 1.93
CA GLU A 304 -13.44 -27.04 3.32
C GLU A 304 -13.31 -25.53 3.52
N PHE A 305 -12.52 -24.85 2.70
CA PHE A 305 -12.37 -23.40 2.80
C PHE A 305 -13.63 -22.62 2.44
N LEU A 306 -14.44 -23.12 1.50
CA LEU A 306 -15.74 -22.50 1.21
C LEU A 306 -16.67 -22.51 2.43
N PHE A 307 -16.68 -23.63 3.18
CA PHE A 307 -17.44 -23.72 4.42
C PHE A 307 -16.91 -22.74 5.47
N GLU A 308 -15.60 -22.73 5.71
CA GLU A 308 -14.94 -21.81 6.63
C GLU A 308 -15.21 -20.34 6.25
N ALA A 309 -15.09 -19.97 4.98
CA ALA A 309 -15.30 -18.61 4.51
C ALA A 309 -16.78 -18.15 4.67
N LYS A 310 -17.75 -19.06 4.51
CA LYS A 310 -19.18 -18.76 4.69
C LYS A 310 -19.55 -18.58 6.17
N THR A 311 -18.85 -19.25 7.08
CA THR A 311 -19.10 -19.22 8.52
C THR A 311 -18.18 -18.27 9.27
N ALA A 312 -17.16 -17.74 8.61
CA ALA A 312 -16.18 -16.85 9.21
C ALA A 312 -16.80 -15.52 9.69
N PRO A 313 -16.31 -14.97 10.82
CA PRO A 313 -16.68 -13.63 11.24
C PRO A 313 -16.35 -12.58 10.15
N PRO A 314 -17.11 -11.47 10.06
CA PRO A 314 -16.90 -10.42 9.02
C PRO A 314 -15.45 -9.94 8.90
N GLY A 315 -14.73 -9.77 9.99
CA GLY A 315 -13.32 -9.33 9.99
C GLY A 315 -12.36 -10.30 9.30
N VAL A 316 -12.64 -11.61 9.29
CA VAL A 316 -11.80 -12.59 8.60
C VAL A 316 -11.92 -12.43 7.08
N ASN A 317 -13.12 -12.26 6.57
CA ASN A 317 -13.35 -12.04 5.15
C ASN A 317 -12.71 -10.74 4.65
N GLU A 318 -12.72 -9.67 5.47
CA GLU A 318 -12.02 -8.43 5.16
C GLU A 318 -10.51 -8.64 5.06
N ILE A 319 -9.90 -9.37 6.01
CA ILE A 319 -8.48 -9.70 5.97
C ILE A 319 -8.14 -10.51 4.72
N MET A 320 -8.98 -11.47 4.33
CA MET A 320 -8.78 -12.26 3.12
C MET A 320 -8.93 -11.42 1.83
N LEU A 321 -9.85 -10.46 1.83
CA LEU A 321 -9.95 -9.46 0.76
C LEU A 321 -8.69 -8.60 0.65
N PHE A 322 -8.08 -8.22 1.78
CA PHE A 322 -6.79 -7.53 1.75
C PHE A 322 -5.71 -8.36 1.04
N GLY A 323 -5.66 -9.68 1.29
CA GLY A 323 -4.80 -10.60 0.56
C GLY A 323 -4.98 -10.48 -0.97
N PHE A 324 -6.23 -10.32 -1.45
CA PHE A 324 -6.52 -10.13 -2.88
C PHE A 324 -5.79 -8.91 -3.47
N PHE A 325 -5.79 -7.79 -2.79
CA PHE A 325 -5.16 -6.56 -3.30
C PHE A 325 -3.64 -6.62 -3.30
N LEU A 326 -3.05 -7.45 -2.44
CA LEU A 326 -1.60 -7.62 -2.41
C LEU A 326 -1.02 -8.19 -3.71
N GLY A 327 -1.76 -9.10 -4.39
CA GLY A 327 -1.27 -9.79 -5.59
C GLY A 327 -1.50 -9.06 -6.91
N LYS A 328 -2.37 -8.05 -6.95
CA LYS A 328 -2.73 -7.34 -8.19
C LYS A 328 -2.58 -5.82 -8.06
N GLU A 329 -3.45 -5.17 -7.32
CA GLU A 329 -3.53 -3.71 -7.29
C GLU A 329 -2.29 -3.09 -6.65
N LEU A 330 -1.86 -3.61 -5.50
CA LEU A 330 -0.65 -3.12 -4.84
C LEU A 330 0.60 -3.42 -5.67
N VAL A 331 0.65 -4.57 -6.33
CA VAL A 331 1.73 -4.90 -7.28
C VAL A 331 1.78 -3.86 -8.41
N GLN A 332 0.64 -3.50 -9.01
CA GLN A 332 0.58 -2.49 -10.07
C GLN A 332 1.08 -1.11 -9.60
N VAL A 333 0.68 -0.71 -8.39
CA VAL A 333 1.16 0.55 -7.77
C VAL A 333 2.68 0.49 -7.55
N ILE A 334 3.20 -0.58 -6.98
CA ILE A 334 4.63 -0.77 -6.73
C ILE A 334 5.41 -0.74 -8.05
N VAL A 335 4.98 -1.49 -9.06
CA VAL A 335 5.60 -1.55 -10.39
C VAL A 335 5.61 -0.16 -11.03
N THR A 336 4.52 0.59 -10.94
CA THR A 336 4.42 1.95 -11.47
C THR A 336 5.41 2.90 -10.77
N ILE A 337 5.42 2.92 -9.43
CA ILE A 337 6.33 3.76 -8.64
C ILE A 337 7.79 3.43 -8.94
N LEU A 338 8.14 2.14 -8.97
CA LEU A 338 9.50 1.71 -9.27
C LEU A 338 9.91 2.04 -10.71
N THR A 339 9.00 1.90 -11.69
CA THR A 339 9.25 2.29 -13.09
C THR A 339 9.60 3.77 -13.17
N LEU A 340 8.79 4.64 -12.57
CA LEU A 340 9.04 6.08 -12.54
C LEU A 340 10.35 6.43 -11.81
N TYR A 341 10.62 5.76 -10.70
CA TYR A 341 11.86 5.95 -9.95
C TYR A 341 13.10 5.51 -10.74
N PHE A 342 13.07 4.36 -11.39
CA PHE A 342 14.21 3.85 -12.19
C PHE A 342 14.42 4.67 -13.45
N LEU A 343 13.35 5.13 -14.11
CA LEU A 343 13.45 6.10 -15.22
C LEU A 343 14.09 7.42 -14.77
N TYR A 344 13.62 7.98 -13.65
CA TYR A 344 14.18 9.22 -13.10
C TYR A 344 15.66 9.09 -12.74
N LYS A 345 16.05 7.96 -12.11
CA LYS A 345 17.44 7.68 -11.72
C LYS A 345 18.29 7.13 -12.86
N ARG A 346 17.71 6.84 -14.04
CA ARG A 346 18.35 6.17 -15.17
C ARG A 346 18.98 4.82 -14.81
N TYR A 347 18.30 4.06 -13.95
CA TYR A 347 18.68 2.70 -13.55
C TYR A 347 18.16 1.70 -14.58
N TRP A 348 18.77 1.70 -15.78
CA TRP A 348 18.28 0.95 -16.94
C TRP A 348 18.21 -0.56 -16.74
N ARG A 349 19.15 -1.10 -15.96
CA ARG A 349 19.18 -2.53 -15.63
C ARG A 349 17.99 -2.93 -14.78
N GLU A 350 17.75 -2.22 -13.69
CA GLU A 350 16.64 -2.45 -12.76
C GLU A 350 15.29 -2.19 -13.45
N LEU A 351 15.24 -1.19 -14.32
CA LEU A 351 14.06 -0.92 -15.15
C LEU A 351 13.78 -2.07 -16.12
N ALA A 352 14.81 -2.58 -16.80
CA ALA A 352 14.66 -3.73 -17.70
C ALA A 352 14.21 -4.99 -16.94
N MET A 353 14.80 -5.28 -15.77
CA MET A 353 14.38 -6.38 -14.92
C MET A 353 12.90 -6.24 -14.53
N LEU A 354 12.47 -5.05 -14.09
CA LEU A 354 11.10 -4.79 -13.66
C LEU A 354 10.11 -4.96 -14.82
N LEU A 355 10.38 -4.32 -15.97
CA LEU A 355 9.47 -4.34 -17.11
C LEU A 355 9.37 -5.71 -17.78
N ILE A 356 10.51 -6.40 -17.93
CA ILE A 356 10.51 -7.76 -18.52
C ILE A 356 9.82 -8.74 -17.55
N SER A 357 10.09 -8.65 -16.24
CA SER A 357 9.44 -9.52 -15.26
C SER A 357 7.94 -9.30 -15.20
N SER A 358 7.47 -8.05 -15.21
CA SER A 358 6.04 -7.74 -15.08
C SER A 358 5.29 -7.81 -16.42
N ALA A 359 5.68 -7.01 -17.42
CA ALA A 359 4.92 -6.90 -18.66
C ALA A 359 5.03 -8.17 -19.52
N ALA A 360 6.26 -8.68 -19.78
CA ALA A 360 6.40 -9.90 -20.55
C ALA A 360 5.92 -11.13 -19.77
N GLY A 361 6.02 -11.13 -18.43
CA GLY A 361 5.41 -12.15 -17.56
C GLY A 361 3.89 -12.18 -17.67
N SER A 362 3.23 -11.02 -17.74
CA SER A 362 1.78 -10.93 -17.94
C SER A 362 1.36 -11.44 -19.33
N ILE A 363 2.14 -11.16 -20.36
CA ILE A 363 1.90 -11.69 -21.71
C ILE A 363 2.00 -13.21 -21.70
N LEU A 364 3.06 -13.77 -21.12
CA LEU A 364 3.24 -15.21 -20.98
C LEU A 364 2.07 -15.85 -20.24
N TRP A 365 1.65 -15.26 -19.12
CA TRP A 365 0.51 -15.73 -18.34
C TRP A 365 -0.79 -15.76 -19.17
N ASN A 366 -1.07 -14.73 -19.97
CA ASN A 366 -2.24 -14.69 -20.84
C ASN A 366 -2.27 -15.84 -21.86
N PHE A 367 -1.14 -16.21 -22.45
CA PHE A 367 -1.05 -17.37 -23.33
C PHE A 367 -1.31 -18.68 -22.58
N ILE A 368 -0.71 -18.83 -21.41
CA ILE A 368 -0.80 -20.06 -20.62
C ILE A 368 -2.21 -20.26 -20.07
N ILE A 369 -2.85 -19.20 -19.53
CA ILE A 369 -4.20 -19.30 -18.98
C ILE A 369 -5.24 -19.63 -20.09
N ALA A 370 -5.05 -19.08 -21.28
CA ALA A 370 -5.88 -19.38 -22.43
C ALA A 370 -5.70 -20.84 -22.90
N TYR A 371 -4.47 -21.39 -22.82
CA TYR A 371 -4.16 -22.77 -23.20
C TYR A 371 -4.85 -23.79 -22.29
N PHE A 372 -4.71 -23.64 -20.97
CA PHE A 372 -5.29 -24.57 -20.00
C PHE A 372 -6.81 -24.41 -19.85
N ASN A 373 -7.31 -23.21 -19.98
CA ASN A 373 -8.74 -22.84 -19.95
C ASN A 373 -9.55 -23.53 -18.83
N ARG A 374 -8.96 -23.68 -17.65
CA ARG A 374 -9.60 -24.34 -16.49
C ARG A 374 -10.72 -23.48 -15.95
N PRO A 375 -11.95 -24.02 -15.73
CA PRO A 375 -13.01 -23.28 -15.09
C PRO A 375 -12.66 -22.97 -13.62
N ARG A 376 -13.14 -21.82 -13.13
CA ARG A 376 -12.99 -21.44 -11.72
C ARG A 376 -13.91 -22.26 -10.82
N PRO A 377 -13.59 -22.31 -9.49
CA PRO A 377 -14.53 -22.82 -8.51
C PRO A 377 -15.92 -22.17 -8.66
N PRO A 378 -17.01 -22.96 -8.53
CA PRO A 378 -18.36 -22.50 -8.88
C PRO A 378 -18.91 -21.45 -7.90
N GLU A 379 -18.53 -21.49 -6.63
CA GLU A 379 -18.94 -20.51 -5.62
C GLU A 379 -17.73 -19.77 -5.10
N GLN A 380 -17.85 -18.45 -4.99
CA GLN A 380 -16.81 -17.55 -4.53
C GLN A 380 -17.38 -16.65 -3.42
N THR A 381 -16.72 -16.61 -2.26
CA THR A 381 -17.15 -15.79 -1.12
C THR A 381 -16.55 -14.38 -1.14
N GLY A 382 -15.48 -14.19 -1.92
CA GLY A 382 -14.86 -12.90 -2.16
C GLY A 382 -15.48 -12.17 -3.35
N LEU A 383 -14.63 -11.46 -4.10
CA LEU A 383 -15.05 -10.81 -5.35
C LEU A 383 -15.25 -11.88 -6.43
N PRO A 384 -16.44 -11.97 -7.03
CA PRO A 384 -16.68 -12.96 -8.08
C PRO A 384 -15.88 -12.59 -9.33
N ILE A 385 -14.99 -13.48 -9.75
CA ILE A 385 -14.24 -13.35 -11.00
C ILE A 385 -14.91 -14.26 -12.03
N THR A 386 -15.53 -13.64 -13.02
CA THR A 386 -16.20 -14.36 -14.10
C THR A 386 -15.50 -14.16 -15.44
N GLY A 387 -15.61 -15.13 -16.33
CA GLY A 387 -15.11 -15.02 -17.71
C GLY A 387 -13.59 -15.15 -17.90
N ILE A 388 -12.82 -15.36 -16.81
CA ILE A 388 -11.37 -15.59 -16.87
C ILE A 388 -11.08 -16.97 -16.27
N PRO A 389 -10.36 -17.86 -16.98
CA PRO A 389 -9.98 -19.18 -16.46
C PRO A 389 -9.20 -19.10 -15.14
N SER A 390 -9.06 -20.24 -14.42
CA SER A 390 -8.47 -20.26 -13.11
C SER A 390 -6.97 -20.60 -13.09
N PHE A 391 -6.48 -21.42 -14.00
CA PHE A 391 -5.12 -21.98 -13.98
C PHE A 391 -4.22 -21.36 -15.05
N PRO A 392 -3.01 -20.94 -14.67
CA PRO A 392 -2.48 -20.73 -13.32
C PRO A 392 -2.94 -19.42 -12.69
N SER A 393 -2.82 -19.27 -11.35
CA SER A 393 -3.18 -18.01 -10.68
C SER A 393 -2.24 -16.86 -11.05
N GLY A 394 -2.79 -15.82 -11.68
CA GLY A 394 -2.05 -14.61 -12.03
C GLY A 394 -1.65 -13.77 -10.80
N HIS A 395 -2.46 -13.77 -9.73
CA HIS A 395 -2.17 -13.11 -8.47
C HIS A 395 -0.91 -13.73 -7.83
N ALA A 396 -0.89 -15.04 -7.66
CA ALA A 396 0.25 -15.75 -7.09
C ALA A 396 1.54 -15.53 -7.90
N MET A 397 1.45 -15.58 -9.23
CA MET A 397 2.59 -15.31 -10.12
C MET A 397 3.10 -13.87 -9.96
N SER A 398 2.22 -12.87 -10.01
CA SER A 398 2.61 -11.45 -9.92
C SER A 398 3.11 -11.06 -8.54
N ALA A 399 2.51 -11.59 -7.47
CA ALA A 399 3.00 -11.41 -6.10
C ALA A 399 4.44 -11.94 -5.95
N LEU A 400 4.71 -13.18 -6.40
CA LEU A 400 6.04 -13.77 -6.31
C LEU A 400 7.09 -12.95 -7.10
N ILE A 401 6.77 -12.55 -8.32
CA ILE A 401 7.67 -11.73 -9.16
C ILE A 401 7.94 -10.38 -8.51
N CYS A 402 6.90 -9.66 -8.08
CA CYS A 402 7.04 -8.30 -7.57
C CYS A 402 7.73 -8.28 -6.21
N TYR A 403 7.25 -9.03 -5.22
CA TYR A 403 7.83 -9.03 -3.88
C TYR A 403 9.18 -9.74 -3.84
N GLY A 404 9.40 -10.75 -4.69
CA GLY A 404 10.71 -11.37 -4.91
C GLY A 404 11.73 -10.37 -5.47
N LEU A 405 11.37 -9.58 -6.48
CA LEU A 405 12.20 -8.52 -7.02
C LEU A 405 12.46 -7.40 -5.99
N LEU A 406 11.46 -7.01 -5.22
CA LEU A 406 11.63 -6.06 -4.12
C LEU A 406 12.64 -6.57 -3.08
N ALA A 407 12.50 -7.81 -2.65
CA ALA A 407 13.45 -8.42 -1.72
C ALA A 407 14.87 -8.46 -2.31
N TYR A 408 15.01 -8.84 -3.59
CA TYR A 408 16.29 -8.82 -4.31
C TYR A 408 16.94 -7.43 -4.32
N LEU A 409 16.17 -6.37 -4.52
CA LEU A 409 16.66 -4.98 -4.57
C LEU A 409 16.96 -4.40 -3.17
N LEU A 410 16.20 -4.80 -2.15
CA LEU A 410 16.29 -4.25 -0.79
C LEU A 410 17.32 -4.96 0.08
N VAL A 411 17.43 -6.28 0.00
CA VAL A 411 18.33 -7.09 0.85
C VAL A 411 19.79 -6.57 0.86
N PRO A 412 20.39 -6.16 -0.27
CA PRO A 412 21.76 -5.62 -0.27
C PRO A 412 21.93 -4.32 0.51
N LYS A 413 20.85 -3.55 0.66
CA LYS A 413 20.83 -2.23 1.30
C LYS A 413 20.59 -2.32 2.81
N MET A 414 20.23 -3.49 3.30
CA MET A 414 19.92 -3.67 4.72
C MET A 414 21.19 -3.66 5.57
N PRO A 415 21.18 -2.92 6.70
CA PRO A 415 22.37 -2.66 7.48
C PRO A 415 22.91 -3.89 8.22
N SER A 416 22.06 -4.88 8.53
CA SER A 416 22.47 -6.08 9.27
C SER A 416 21.83 -7.34 8.72
N ARG A 417 22.34 -8.52 9.13
CA ARG A 417 21.77 -9.83 8.76
C ARG A 417 20.32 -9.96 9.24
N PHE A 418 19.99 -9.42 10.40
CA PHE A 418 18.63 -9.41 10.94
C PHE A 418 17.66 -8.74 9.97
N TRP A 419 17.94 -7.52 9.53
CA TRP A 419 17.07 -6.79 8.60
C TRP A 419 16.98 -7.45 7.22
N LYS A 420 18.03 -8.14 6.77
CA LYS A 420 17.98 -8.95 5.54
C LYS A 420 16.96 -10.06 5.66
N TRP A 421 16.96 -10.78 6.77
CA TRP A 421 15.97 -11.82 7.03
C TRP A 421 14.56 -11.26 7.21
N VAL A 422 14.39 -10.12 7.87
CA VAL A 422 13.09 -9.45 7.99
C VAL A 422 12.50 -9.16 6.61
N VAL A 423 13.28 -8.62 5.67
CA VAL A 423 12.81 -8.33 4.30
C VAL A 423 12.43 -9.61 3.56
N VAL A 424 13.24 -10.67 3.67
CA VAL A 424 12.95 -11.94 2.99
C VAL A 424 11.70 -12.59 3.58
N ILE A 425 11.60 -12.68 4.91
CA ILE A 425 10.45 -13.28 5.59
C ILE A 425 9.17 -12.48 5.27
N ALA A 426 9.23 -11.15 5.31
CA ALA A 426 8.09 -10.32 4.97
C ALA A 426 7.62 -10.56 3.52
N ALA A 427 8.54 -10.64 2.56
CA ALA A 427 8.19 -10.96 1.18
C ALA A 427 7.53 -12.34 1.06
N VAL A 428 8.08 -13.36 1.70
CA VAL A 428 7.52 -14.73 1.70
C VAL A 428 6.13 -14.75 2.33
N VAL A 429 5.96 -14.11 3.49
CA VAL A 429 4.65 -14.05 4.18
C VAL A 429 3.60 -13.37 3.30
N ILE A 430 3.93 -12.24 2.66
CA ILE A 430 3.01 -11.54 1.76
C ILE A 430 2.62 -12.42 0.57
N ILE A 431 3.60 -13.07 -0.08
CA ILE A 431 3.37 -13.97 -1.22
C ILE A 431 2.44 -15.12 -0.83
N LEU A 432 2.73 -15.80 0.29
CA LEU A 432 1.92 -16.92 0.75
C LEU A 432 0.52 -16.48 1.19
N PHE A 433 0.41 -15.34 1.84
CA PHE A 433 -0.87 -14.79 2.28
C PHE A 433 -1.77 -14.39 1.09
N ASP A 434 -1.20 -13.77 0.04
CA ASP A 434 -1.94 -13.51 -1.20
C ASP A 434 -2.53 -14.80 -1.77
N GLY A 435 -1.72 -15.83 -2.00
CA GLY A 435 -2.19 -17.10 -2.57
C GLY A 435 -3.19 -17.83 -1.67
N PHE A 436 -2.95 -17.85 -0.35
CA PHE A 436 -3.88 -18.43 0.61
C PHE A 436 -5.25 -17.74 0.54
N SER A 437 -5.26 -16.41 0.46
CA SER A 437 -6.50 -15.63 0.35
C SER A 437 -7.33 -16.01 -0.89
N ARG A 438 -6.66 -16.39 -2.00
CA ARG A 438 -7.33 -16.85 -3.24
C ARG A 438 -8.05 -18.17 -3.06
N VAL A 439 -7.40 -19.11 -2.39
CA VAL A 439 -7.98 -20.43 -2.10
C VAL A 439 -9.14 -20.29 -1.10
N PHE A 440 -8.92 -19.54 -0.02
CA PHE A 440 -9.92 -19.32 1.03
C PHE A 440 -11.21 -18.69 0.48
N GLN A 441 -11.09 -17.72 -0.43
CA GLN A 441 -12.24 -17.05 -1.03
C GLN A 441 -12.90 -17.84 -2.19
N GLY A 442 -12.39 -19.01 -2.54
CA GLY A 442 -12.89 -19.81 -3.66
C GLY A 442 -12.64 -19.20 -5.04
N ASN A 443 -11.70 -18.24 -5.15
CA ASN A 443 -11.35 -17.65 -6.44
C ASN A 443 -10.48 -18.57 -7.29
N HIS A 444 -9.66 -19.40 -6.65
CA HIS A 444 -8.73 -20.35 -7.26
C HIS A 444 -8.71 -21.67 -6.50
N TYR A 445 -8.39 -22.75 -7.20
CA TYR A 445 -7.99 -23.99 -6.58
C TYR A 445 -6.56 -23.91 -6.01
N LEU A 446 -6.21 -24.79 -5.08
CA LEU A 446 -4.86 -24.82 -4.49
C LEU A 446 -3.77 -25.01 -5.56
N THR A 447 -3.99 -25.93 -6.51
CA THR A 447 -3.02 -26.19 -7.59
C THR A 447 -2.87 -25.00 -8.55
N ASP A 448 -3.90 -24.15 -8.74
CA ASP A 448 -3.78 -22.93 -9.54
C ASP A 448 -2.77 -21.95 -8.91
N VAL A 449 -2.82 -21.83 -7.57
CA VAL A 449 -1.93 -20.94 -6.80
C VAL A 449 -0.51 -21.48 -6.82
N LEU A 450 -0.33 -22.78 -6.57
CA LEU A 450 0.99 -23.43 -6.62
C LEU A 450 1.61 -23.34 -8.03
N ALA A 451 0.81 -23.50 -9.08
CA ALA A 451 1.25 -23.32 -10.46
C ALA A 451 1.64 -21.86 -10.77
N GLY A 452 0.88 -20.90 -10.22
CA GLY A 452 1.23 -19.49 -10.30
C GLY A 452 2.59 -19.17 -9.68
N TYR A 453 2.87 -19.71 -8.48
CA TYR A 453 4.19 -19.59 -7.84
C TYR A 453 5.29 -20.29 -8.64
N ALA A 454 5.06 -21.49 -9.13
CA ALA A 454 6.03 -22.23 -9.93
C ALA A 454 6.38 -21.50 -11.23
N LEU A 455 5.39 -20.99 -11.95
CA LEU A 455 5.58 -20.20 -13.17
C LEU A 455 6.29 -18.88 -12.87
N GLY A 456 5.90 -18.19 -11.80
CA GLY A 456 6.56 -16.96 -11.34
C GLY A 456 8.03 -17.18 -11.00
N LEU A 457 8.35 -18.28 -10.33
CA LEU A 457 9.72 -18.67 -9.97
C LEU A 457 10.57 -18.95 -11.22
N ALA A 458 10.04 -19.74 -12.15
CA ALA A 458 10.72 -20.04 -13.42
C ALA A 458 10.96 -18.76 -14.23
N TRP A 459 9.96 -17.91 -14.35
CA TRP A 459 10.05 -16.65 -15.10
C TRP A 459 11.04 -15.67 -14.46
N ALA A 460 10.94 -15.44 -13.14
CA ALA A 460 11.87 -14.57 -12.42
C ALA A 460 13.32 -15.09 -12.52
N GLY A 461 13.52 -16.41 -12.40
CA GLY A 461 14.83 -17.06 -12.59
C GLY A 461 15.39 -16.84 -13.99
N LEU A 462 14.57 -16.95 -15.02
CA LEU A 462 14.95 -16.72 -16.42
C LEU A 462 15.37 -15.27 -16.64
N VAL A 463 14.53 -14.31 -16.25
CA VAL A 463 14.81 -12.86 -16.39
C VAL A 463 16.08 -12.50 -15.63
N TYR A 464 16.23 -12.99 -14.40
CA TYR A 464 17.44 -12.80 -13.61
C TYR A 464 18.68 -13.30 -14.37
N THR A 465 18.65 -14.55 -14.86
CA THR A 465 19.79 -15.18 -15.56
C THR A 465 20.18 -14.38 -16.80
N ILE A 466 19.20 -13.96 -17.62
CA ILE A 466 19.44 -13.20 -18.84
C ILE A 466 20.05 -11.83 -18.52
N ILE A 467 19.40 -11.07 -17.64
CA ILE A 467 19.85 -9.70 -17.33
C ILE A 467 21.22 -9.69 -16.68
N GLU A 468 21.47 -10.56 -15.68
CA GLU A 468 22.79 -10.64 -15.06
C GLU A 468 23.89 -11.04 -16.07
N SER A 469 23.62 -11.99 -16.96
CA SER A 469 24.59 -12.42 -17.98
C SER A 469 24.93 -11.30 -18.96
N LEU A 470 23.96 -10.48 -19.37
CA LEU A 470 24.19 -9.36 -20.29
C LEU A 470 25.00 -8.24 -19.67
N PHE A 471 24.78 -7.95 -18.38
CA PHE A 471 25.48 -6.85 -17.70
C PHE A 471 26.86 -7.22 -17.13
N ILE A 472 27.13 -8.52 -16.87
CA ILE A 472 28.47 -8.99 -16.50
C ILE A 472 29.44 -8.83 -17.67
N LYS A 473 29.11 -9.28 -18.88
CA LYS A 473 29.96 -9.18 -20.06
C LYS A 473 30.38 -7.74 -20.40
N LYS A 474 29.51 -6.75 -20.14
CA LYS A 474 29.79 -5.34 -20.44
C LYS A 474 30.88 -4.72 -19.54
N LYS A 475 31.08 -5.25 -18.33
CA LYS A 475 32.13 -4.77 -17.40
C LYS A 475 33.51 -5.35 -17.69
N GLU A 476 33.59 -6.56 -18.20
CA GLU A 476 34.89 -7.17 -18.58
C GLU A 476 35.49 -6.49 -19.81
N VAL A 477 34.64 -6.07 -20.76
CA VAL A 477 35.10 -5.36 -22.00
C VAL A 477 35.50 -3.91 -21.73
N GLN A 478 35.05 -3.26 -20.66
CA GLN A 478 35.45 -1.89 -20.29
C GLN A 478 36.72 -1.81 -19.43
N ASN A 479 37.22 -2.94 -18.95
CA ASN A 479 38.45 -3.03 -18.13
C ASN A 479 39.62 -3.67 -18.88
N VAL A 480 39.49 -3.88 -20.20
CA VAL A 480 40.55 -4.25 -21.14
C VAL A 480 40.80 -3.05 -22.08
#